data_603bd6680f45cf9aa45e2a2b42a75f73
#
_entry.id   603bd6680f45cf9aa45e2a2b42a75f73
#
_cell.length_a   1.000
_cell.length_b   1.000
_cell.length_c   1.000
_cell.angle_alpha   90.00
_cell.angle_beta   90.00
_cell.angle_gamma   90.00
#
_symmetry.space_group_name_H-M   'P 1'
#
loop_
_entity.id
_entity.type
_entity.pdbx_description
1 polymer ?
#
loop_
_entity_poly.entity_id
_entity_poly.type
_entity_poly.pdbx_seq_one_letter_code
_entity_poly.pdbx_strand_id
1 'polypeptide(L)'
;QMAELHELTTSIGEVAGEGIGVHTYDGDTPQDARRTIRTRAHIVLSNPDMVHSGILPHHPRWAKLFENLEFIVIDELHAYRGVFGSHLANVLRRLKRICEFYGSKPQFICCSATIANPKELAEALTGEAFELVGENGAPSGDKYVVFYNPPVVNKALGIRRGYLNETRRIARELLDRGQQTLVFANSRLATEVLLTYLKDDHSGVRGYRGGY
;
A
#
# COMPACT_ATOMS: atom_id res chain seq x y z
N GLN A 1 8.97 -0.43 1.28
CA GLN A 1 8.79 0.85 2.03
C GLN A 1 9.89 1.05 3.08
N MET A 2 10.08 0.12 4.06
CA MET A 2 11.12 0.30 5.11
C MET A 2 12.53 0.47 4.56
N ALA A 3 12.96 -0.36 3.61
CA ALA A 3 14.30 -0.28 3.03
C ALA A 3 14.52 1.03 2.27
N GLU A 4 13.55 1.44 1.48
CA GLU A 4 13.58 2.70 0.71
C GLU A 4 13.60 3.92 1.63
N LEU A 5 12.75 3.93 2.68
CA LEU A 5 12.77 5.00 3.68
C LEU A 5 14.10 5.06 4.44
N HIS A 6 14.68 3.90 4.75
CA HIS A 6 15.96 3.84 5.44
C HIS A 6 17.11 4.36 4.56
N GLU A 7 17.13 4.02 3.27
CA GLU A 7 18.09 4.54 2.32
C GLU A 7 17.96 6.05 2.16
N LEU A 8 16.73 6.54 1.97
CA LEU A 8 16.45 7.98 1.84
C LEU A 8 16.84 8.76 3.10
N THR A 9 16.46 8.28 4.28
CA THR A 9 16.78 8.96 5.54
C THR A 9 18.26 8.89 5.90
N THR A 10 19.00 7.86 5.46
CA THR A 10 20.45 7.80 5.60
C THR A 10 21.10 8.89 4.76
N SER A 11 20.72 9.02 3.49
CA SER A 11 21.23 10.07 2.59
C SER A 11 20.93 11.48 3.11
N ILE A 12 19.73 11.71 3.63
CA ILE A 12 19.36 13.00 4.23
C ILE A 12 20.13 13.24 5.52
N GLY A 13 20.29 12.22 6.36
CA GLY A 13 21.02 12.29 7.62
C GLY A 13 22.51 12.63 7.44
N GLU A 14 23.15 12.11 6.40
CA GLU A 14 24.52 12.48 6.02
C GLU A 14 24.65 13.97 5.67
N VAL A 15 23.65 14.54 5.03
CA VAL A 15 23.61 15.96 4.68
C VAL A 15 23.26 16.85 5.88
N ALA A 16 22.33 16.41 6.72
CA ALA A 16 21.83 17.17 7.89
C ALA A 16 22.71 17.01 9.14
N GLY A 17 23.64 16.04 9.16
CA GLY A 17 24.49 15.76 10.33
C GLY A 17 23.79 15.07 11.50
N GLU A 18 22.54 14.66 11.32
CA GLU A 18 21.75 13.96 12.34
C GLU A 18 21.11 12.69 11.75
N GLY A 19 21.20 11.56 12.46
CA GLY A 19 20.59 10.30 12.05
C GLY A 19 19.08 10.29 12.25
N ILE A 20 18.30 10.05 11.19
CA ILE A 20 16.83 9.91 11.24
C ILE A 20 16.47 8.45 11.51
N GLY A 21 15.91 8.18 12.69
CA GLY A 21 15.48 6.84 13.08
C GLY A 21 14.14 6.47 12.46
N VAL A 22 14.11 5.46 11.58
CA VAL A 22 12.91 4.87 10.98
C VAL A 22 12.70 3.48 11.55
N HIS A 23 11.50 3.22 12.07
CA HIS A 23 11.19 1.95 12.72
C HIS A 23 9.78 1.46 12.40
N THR A 24 9.62 0.14 12.24
CA THR A 24 8.31 -0.50 12.21
C THR A 24 7.85 -0.83 13.63
N TYR A 25 6.59 -0.52 13.91
CA TYR A 25 5.93 -0.87 15.16
C TYR A 25 4.61 -1.57 14.89
N ASP A 26 4.61 -2.89 14.98
CA ASP A 26 3.50 -3.77 14.68
C ASP A 26 3.46 -4.98 15.66
N GLY A 27 2.64 -6.00 15.33
CA GLY A 27 2.49 -7.21 16.13
C GLY A 27 3.80 -7.99 16.27
N ASP A 28 4.61 -8.01 15.23
CA ASP A 28 5.84 -8.79 15.13
C ASP A 28 7.07 -8.07 15.73
N THR A 29 6.91 -6.79 16.11
CA THR A 29 7.99 -5.99 16.70
C THR A 29 8.48 -6.60 18.02
N PRO A 30 9.76 -6.97 18.15
CA PRO A 30 10.34 -7.56 19.37
C PRO A 30 10.19 -6.64 20.59
N GLN A 31 10.02 -7.25 21.75
CA GLN A 31 9.75 -6.52 23.01
C GLN A 31 10.88 -5.56 23.42
N ASP A 32 12.13 -5.95 23.21
CA ASP A 32 13.32 -5.14 23.47
C ASP A 32 13.40 -3.92 22.54
N ALA A 33 13.08 -4.09 21.26
CA ALA A 33 13.04 -3.01 20.28
C ALA A 33 11.95 -1.98 20.60
N ARG A 34 10.79 -2.40 21.14
CA ARG A 34 9.64 -1.52 21.45
C ARG A 34 10.00 -0.32 22.34
N ARG A 35 10.92 -0.50 23.29
CA ARG A 35 11.35 0.61 24.16
C ARG A 35 12.19 1.62 23.38
N THR A 36 13.12 1.16 22.57
CA THR A 36 13.99 2.01 21.74
C THR A 36 13.16 2.81 20.74
N ILE A 37 12.19 2.16 20.08
CA ILE A 37 11.30 2.82 19.12
C ILE A 37 10.56 3.98 19.79
N ARG A 38 9.93 3.76 20.94
CA ARG A 38 9.19 4.80 21.66
C ARG A 38 10.02 6.01 22.05
N THR A 39 11.34 5.85 22.24
CA THR A 39 12.20 6.92 22.74
C THR A 39 13.04 7.60 21.67
N ARG A 40 13.29 6.92 20.54
CA ARG A 40 14.25 7.37 19.53
C ARG A 40 13.70 7.47 18.10
N ALA A 41 12.53 6.88 17.83
CA ALA A 41 11.98 6.91 16.48
C ALA A 41 11.57 8.33 16.08
N HIS A 42 11.99 8.75 14.91
CA HIS A 42 11.51 9.95 14.23
C HIS A 42 10.37 9.62 13.28
N ILE A 43 10.45 8.45 12.63
CA ILE A 43 9.40 7.93 11.75
C ILE A 43 8.99 6.55 12.27
N VAL A 44 7.71 6.38 12.53
CA VAL A 44 7.11 5.12 12.98
C VAL A 44 6.15 4.60 11.91
N LEU A 45 6.50 3.46 11.30
CA LEU A 45 5.61 2.71 10.41
C LEU A 45 4.73 1.78 11.25
N SER A 46 3.43 1.90 11.12
CA SER A 46 2.48 1.08 11.88
C SER A 46 1.22 0.81 11.06
N ASN A 47 0.35 -0.03 11.58
CA ASN A 47 -0.96 -0.28 10.99
C ASN A 47 -2.07 0.24 11.92
N PRO A 48 -3.31 0.45 11.39
CA PRO A 48 -4.41 0.98 12.19
C PRO A 48 -4.73 0.20 13.45
N ASP A 49 -4.63 -1.13 13.41
CA ASP A 49 -4.91 -1.99 14.57
C ASP A 49 -3.89 -1.81 15.68
N MET A 50 -2.62 -1.68 15.32
CA MET A 50 -1.55 -1.42 16.29
C MET A 50 -1.67 -0.01 16.85
N VAL A 51 -1.99 0.99 16.05
CA VAL A 51 -2.29 2.34 16.54
C VAL A 51 -3.43 2.28 17.55
N HIS A 52 -4.53 1.58 17.22
CA HIS A 52 -5.71 1.47 18.06
C HIS A 52 -5.44 0.75 19.38
N SER A 53 -4.77 -0.41 19.35
CA SER A 53 -4.64 -1.32 20.49
C SER A 53 -3.30 -1.19 21.23
N GLY A 54 -2.21 -0.86 20.51
CA GLY A 54 -0.85 -0.86 21.05
C GLY A 54 -0.30 0.53 21.38
N ILE A 55 -0.73 1.58 20.69
CA ILE A 55 -0.20 2.93 20.85
C ILE A 55 -1.16 3.81 21.65
N LEU A 56 -2.39 4.01 21.17
CA LEU A 56 -3.32 4.96 21.79
C LEU A 56 -3.71 4.62 23.23
N PRO A 57 -3.96 3.36 23.65
CA PRO A 57 -4.23 3.04 25.05
C PRO A 57 -3.02 3.25 25.97
N HIS A 58 -1.81 3.25 25.39
CA HIS A 58 -0.55 3.41 26.08
C HIS A 58 0.15 4.73 25.76
N HIS A 59 -0.60 5.75 25.34
CA HIS A 59 -0.09 7.05 24.92
C HIS A 59 0.91 7.71 25.89
N PRO A 60 0.84 7.54 27.24
CA PRO A 60 1.86 8.12 28.10
C PRO A 60 3.28 7.59 27.85
N ARG A 61 3.39 6.35 27.33
CA ARG A 61 4.69 5.78 26.93
C ARG A 61 5.21 6.35 25.60
N TRP A 62 4.36 7.06 24.88
CA TRP A 62 4.60 7.68 23.57
C TRP A 62 4.57 9.21 23.64
N ALA A 63 4.55 9.80 24.87
CA ALA A 63 4.41 11.23 25.06
C ALA A 63 5.35 12.05 24.17
N LYS A 64 6.64 11.69 24.15
CA LYS A 64 7.64 12.36 23.32
C LYS A 64 7.29 12.35 21.81
N LEU A 65 6.75 11.25 21.30
CA LEU A 65 6.28 11.19 19.91
C LEU A 65 5.09 12.13 19.70
N PHE A 66 4.09 12.07 20.57
CA PHE A 66 2.88 12.88 20.43
C PHE A 66 3.13 14.37 20.62
N GLU A 67 4.05 14.76 21.50
CA GLU A 67 4.47 16.16 21.70
C GLU A 67 5.10 16.76 20.44
N ASN A 68 5.78 15.93 19.64
CA ASN A 68 6.55 16.37 18.46
C ASN A 68 5.97 15.84 17.14
N LEU A 69 4.75 15.33 17.13
CA LEU A 69 4.16 14.75 15.94
C LEU A 69 3.73 15.86 14.95
N GLU A 70 4.43 15.95 13.83
CA GLU A 70 4.17 16.94 12.79
C GLU A 70 3.34 16.40 11.64
N PHE A 71 3.52 15.11 11.31
CA PHE A 71 2.89 14.50 10.14
C PHE A 71 2.26 13.14 10.46
N ILE A 72 1.08 12.90 9.89
CA ILE A 72 0.42 11.59 9.84
C ILE A 72 0.22 11.22 8.38
N VAL A 73 0.93 10.21 7.92
CA VAL A 73 0.84 9.74 6.53
C VAL A 73 -0.08 8.53 6.48
N ILE A 74 -1.13 8.59 5.65
CA ILE A 74 -2.06 7.49 5.38
C ILE A 74 -1.80 7.02 3.96
N ASP A 75 -1.16 5.87 3.84
CA ASP A 75 -0.92 5.22 2.55
C ASP A 75 -2.09 4.31 2.16
N GLU A 76 -2.22 4.01 0.87
CA GLU A 76 -3.29 3.19 0.32
C GLU A 76 -4.70 3.63 0.74
N LEU A 77 -4.94 4.95 0.76
CA LEU A 77 -6.19 5.56 1.21
C LEU A 77 -7.43 4.88 0.62
N HIS A 78 -7.36 4.44 -0.65
CA HIS A 78 -8.44 3.79 -1.36
C HIS A 78 -8.90 2.45 -0.73
N ALA A 79 -8.08 1.83 0.12
CA ALA A 79 -8.44 0.61 0.84
C ALA A 79 -9.39 0.88 2.02
N TYR A 80 -9.42 2.11 2.53
CA TYR A 80 -10.19 2.47 3.73
C TYR A 80 -11.61 2.91 3.38
N ARG A 81 -12.45 1.95 3.00
CA ARG A 81 -13.86 2.16 2.64
C ARG A 81 -14.81 1.32 3.50
N GLY A 82 -16.09 1.69 3.51
CA GLY A 82 -17.13 0.97 4.22
C GLY A 82 -16.86 0.84 5.70
N VAL A 83 -17.08 -0.35 6.27
CA VAL A 83 -16.91 -0.62 7.71
C VAL A 83 -15.46 -0.40 8.14
N PHE A 84 -14.48 -0.86 7.36
CA PHE A 84 -13.07 -0.69 7.67
C PHE A 84 -12.67 0.79 7.72
N GLY A 85 -13.13 1.59 6.75
CA GLY A 85 -12.93 3.04 6.76
C GLY A 85 -13.57 3.72 7.96
N SER A 86 -14.78 3.31 8.37
CA SER A 86 -15.44 3.83 9.56
C SER A 86 -14.66 3.55 10.84
N HIS A 87 -14.06 2.36 10.97
CA HIS A 87 -13.18 2.03 12.10
C HIS A 87 -11.95 2.90 12.10
N LEU A 88 -11.26 3.05 10.96
CA LEU A 88 -10.09 3.93 10.86
C LEU A 88 -10.45 5.37 11.23
N ALA A 89 -11.56 5.91 10.75
CA ALA A 89 -12.00 7.27 11.09
C ALA A 89 -12.14 7.46 12.61
N ASN A 90 -12.63 6.46 13.33
CA ASN A 90 -12.73 6.51 14.80
C ASN A 90 -11.34 6.43 15.48
N VAL A 91 -10.41 5.64 14.93
CA VAL A 91 -9.02 5.59 15.42
C VAL A 91 -8.36 6.97 15.23
N LEU A 92 -8.52 7.59 14.05
CA LEU A 92 -7.96 8.91 13.75
C LEU A 92 -8.55 10.01 14.65
N ARG A 93 -9.85 9.98 14.96
CA ARG A 93 -10.45 10.91 15.92
C ARG A 93 -9.85 10.79 17.32
N ARG A 94 -9.55 9.57 17.76
CA ARG A 94 -8.86 9.34 19.04
C ARG A 94 -7.43 9.81 18.99
N LEU A 95 -6.73 9.54 17.87
CA LEU A 95 -5.36 9.99 17.65
C LEU A 95 -5.27 11.51 17.74
N LYS A 96 -6.14 12.24 17.02
CA LYS A 96 -6.20 13.71 17.06
C LYS A 96 -6.39 14.26 18.46
N ARG A 97 -7.32 13.70 19.26
CA ARG A 97 -7.51 14.11 20.65
C ARG A 97 -6.30 13.89 21.54
N ILE A 98 -5.53 12.81 21.29
CA ILE A 98 -4.29 12.54 22.02
C ILE A 98 -3.20 13.54 21.58
N CYS A 99 -3.07 13.83 20.29
CA CYS A 99 -2.16 14.87 19.81
C CYS A 99 -2.49 16.23 20.44
N GLU A 100 -3.76 16.63 20.45
CA GLU A 100 -4.21 17.87 21.09
C GLU A 100 -3.91 17.90 22.60
N PHE A 101 -4.10 16.79 23.29
CA PHE A 101 -3.75 16.67 24.73
C PHE A 101 -2.26 16.89 24.97
N TYR A 102 -1.38 16.47 24.05
CA TYR A 102 0.07 16.69 24.11
C TYR A 102 0.52 18.00 23.47
N GLY A 103 -0.40 18.81 22.94
CA GLY A 103 -0.12 20.12 22.36
C GLY A 103 0.33 20.10 20.90
N SER A 104 0.28 18.94 20.22
CA SER A 104 0.60 18.84 18.79
C SER A 104 -0.65 18.90 17.90
N LYS A 105 -0.45 19.38 16.67
CA LYS A 105 -1.49 19.44 15.64
C LYS A 105 -0.92 18.93 14.30
N PRO A 106 -0.78 17.62 14.14
CA PRO A 106 -0.14 17.04 12.96
C PRO A 106 -0.94 17.30 11.70
N GLN A 107 -0.20 17.53 10.59
CA GLN A 107 -0.76 17.60 9.25
C GLN A 107 -0.96 16.19 8.69
N PHE A 108 -2.12 15.95 8.07
CA PHE A 108 -2.38 14.70 7.35
C PHE A 108 -1.86 14.76 5.93
N ILE A 109 -1.20 13.70 5.50
CA ILE A 109 -0.78 13.44 4.12
C ILE A 109 -1.40 12.11 3.71
N CYS A 110 -2.19 12.10 2.64
CA CYS A 110 -2.86 10.89 2.16
C CYS A 110 -2.37 10.52 0.75
N CYS A 111 -1.95 9.26 0.59
CA CYS A 111 -1.57 8.71 -0.70
C CYS A 111 -2.61 7.67 -1.14
N SER A 112 -2.96 7.66 -2.42
CA SER A 112 -3.98 6.77 -2.97
C SER A 112 -3.63 6.32 -4.38
N ALA A 113 -4.07 5.10 -4.74
CA ALA A 113 -4.20 4.75 -6.15
C ALA A 113 -5.25 5.65 -6.84
N THR A 114 -5.33 5.58 -8.15
CA THR A 114 -6.31 6.34 -8.94
C THR A 114 -7.73 5.93 -8.58
N ILE A 115 -8.46 6.83 -7.93
CA ILE A 115 -9.89 6.70 -7.60
C ILE A 115 -10.62 7.99 -7.98
N ALA A 116 -11.94 7.91 -8.12
CA ALA A 116 -12.74 9.06 -8.57
C ALA A 116 -12.84 10.20 -7.54
N ASN A 117 -12.72 9.89 -6.24
CA ASN A 117 -13.00 10.81 -5.14
C ASN A 117 -11.96 10.76 -4.02
N PRO A 118 -10.65 10.97 -4.29
CA PRO A 118 -9.61 10.84 -3.27
C PRO A 118 -9.74 11.91 -2.17
N LYS A 119 -10.07 13.14 -2.54
CA LYS A 119 -10.22 14.26 -1.63
C LYS A 119 -11.37 14.04 -0.65
N GLU A 120 -12.55 13.73 -1.15
CA GLU A 120 -13.74 13.48 -0.33
C GLU A 120 -13.55 12.31 0.64
N LEU A 121 -12.82 11.27 0.19
CA LEU A 121 -12.50 10.14 1.06
C LEU A 121 -11.54 10.53 2.17
N ALA A 122 -10.50 11.30 1.88
CA ALA A 122 -9.56 11.81 2.88
C ALA A 122 -10.27 12.69 3.91
N GLU A 123 -11.10 13.63 3.45
CA GLU A 123 -11.90 14.52 4.31
C GLU A 123 -12.88 13.74 5.18
N ALA A 124 -13.55 12.73 4.64
CA ALA A 124 -14.47 11.87 5.40
C ALA A 124 -13.77 11.05 6.49
N LEU A 125 -12.55 10.55 6.21
CA LEU A 125 -11.78 9.75 7.16
C LEU A 125 -11.17 10.59 8.28
N THR A 126 -10.61 11.73 7.95
CA THR A 126 -9.84 12.55 8.91
C THR A 126 -10.65 13.64 9.57
N GLY A 127 -11.69 14.14 8.90
CA GLY A 127 -12.46 15.32 9.30
C GLY A 127 -11.67 16.63 9.09
N GLU A 128 -10.65 16.63 8.24
CA GLU A 128 -9.85 17.80 7.88
C GLU A 128 -10.06 18.16 6.40
N ALA A 129 -9.85 19.41 6.03
CA ALA A 129 -9.86 19.84 4.64
C ALA A 129 -8.55 19.43 3.95
N PHE A 130 -8.64 19.02 2.69
CA PHE A 130 -7.48 18.59 1.89
C PHE A 130 -7.35 19.40 0.62
N GLU A 131 -6.10 19.57 0.22
CA GLU A 131 -5.74 19.98 -1.15
C GLU A 131 -5.38 18.72 -1.96
N LEU A 132 -5.93 18.63 -3.17
CA LEU A 132 -5.68 17.50 -4.06
C LEU A 132 -4.54 17.80 -5.01
N VAL A 133 -3.47 17.03 -4.91
CA VAL A 133 -2.39 17.01 -5.90
C VAL A 133 -2.67 15.85 -6.86
N GLY A 134 -3.37 16.15 -7.98
CA GLY A 134 -3.82 15.15 -8.94
C GLY A 134 -2.90 14.98 -10.16
N GLU A 135 -2.05 15.96 -10.43
CA GLU A 135 -1.12 15.94 -11.56
C GLU A 135 0.27 15.51 -11.08
N ASN A 136 0.63 14.28 -11.40
CA ASN A 136 1.89 13.69 -10.90
C ASN A 136 3.13 14.07 -11.71
N GLY A 137 2.98 14.74 -12.88
CA GLY A 137 4.08 15.14 -13.75
C GLY A 137 4.91 13.99 -14.35
N ALA A 138 4.57 12.73 -14.08
CA ALA A 138 5.29 11.59 -14.62
C ALA A 138 5.03 11.45 -16.12
N PRO A 139 6.07 11.23 -16.96
CA PRO A 139 5.87 10.95 -18.38
C PRO A 139 5.07 9.66 -18.56
N SER A 140 4.08 9.69 -19.44
CA SER A 140 3.29 8.52 -19.78
C SER A 140 3.20 8.36 -21.30
N GLY A 141 3.34 7.13 -21.77
CA GLY A 141 3.04 6.78 -23.16
C GLY A 141 1.55 6.54 -23.37
N ASP A 142 1.20 6.26 -24.62
CA ASP A 142 -0.16 5.86 -24.99
C ASP A 142 -0.59 4.59 -24.26
N LYS A 143 -1.83 4.57 -23.77
CA LYS A 143 -2.43 3.42 -23.11
C LYS A 143 -3.58 2.88 -23.94
N TYR A 144 -3.48 1.61 -24.33
CA TYR A 144 -4.52 0.90 -25.03
C TYR A 144 -5.22 -0.06 -24.06
N VAL A 145 -6.53 0.10 -23.89
CA VAL A 145 -7.36 -0.78 -23.05
C VAL A 145 -8.16 -1.69 -23.96
N VAL A 146 -7.91 -3.01 -23.85
CA VAL A 146 -8.56 -4.03 -24.68
C VAL A 146 -9.39 -4.95 -23.80
N PHE A 147 -10.70 -4.99 -24.04
CA PHE A 147 -11.60 -5.95 -23.40
C PHE A 147 -11.66 -7.22 -24.25
N TYR A 148 -11.02 -8.28 -23.80
CA TYR A 148 -10.99 -9.55 -24.52
C TYR A 148 -11.96 -10.56 -23.90
N ASN A 149 -12.93 -11.01 -24.72
CA ASN A 149 -13.86 -12.05 -24.32
C ASN A 149 -13.51 -13.35 -25.06
N PRO A 150 -13.15 -14.45 -24.35
CA PRO A 150 -12.77 -15.70 -24.99
C PRO A 150 -13.81 -16.20 -25.99
N PRO A 151 -13.39 -16.77 -27.15
CA PRO A 151 -14.29 -17.21 -28.20
C PRO A 151 -15.20 -18.35 -27.73
N VAL A 152 -16.42 -18.39 -28.28
CA VAL A 152 -17.39 -19.46 -28.05
C VAL A 152 -16.94 -20.70 -28.83
N VAL A 153 -16.69 -21.79 -28.12
CA VAL A 153 -16.27 -23.09 -28.68
C VAL A 153 -17.44 -24.05 -28.88
N ASN A 154 -18.52 -23.87 -28.13
CA ASN A 154 -19.77 -24.61 -28.32
C ASN A 154 -20.94 -23.61 -28.37
N LYS A 155 -21.45 -23.34 -29.57
CA LYS A 155 -22.54 -22.37 -29.77
C LYS A 155 -23.87 -22.83 -29.15
N ALA A 156 -24.15 -24.12 -29.16
CA ALA A 156 -25.43 -24.66 -28.66
C ALA A 156 -25.51 -24.49 -27.11
N LEU A 157 -24.39 -24.62 -26.40
CA LEU A 157 -24.31 -24.52 -24.95
C LEU A 157 -23.74 -23.17 -24.48
N GLY A 158 -23.39 -22.27 -25.40
CA GLY A 158 -22.77 -20.99 -25.05
C GLY A 158 -21.40 -21.10 -24.39
N ILE A 159 -20.73 -22.27 -24.49
CA ILE A 159 -19.46 -22.51 -23.81
C ILE A 159 -18.35 -21.77 -24.51
N ARG A 160 -17.57 -21.01 -23.74
CA ARG A 160 -16.37 -20.30 -24.20
C ARG A 160 -15.11 -21.04 -23.88
N ARG A 161 -14.03 -20.73 -24.60
CA ARG A 161 -12.69 -21.25 -24.26
C ARG A 161 -12.29 -20.78 -22.85
N GLY A 162 -11.64 -21.67 -22.11
CA GLY A 162 -11.24 -21.38 -20.73
C GLY A 162 -10.27 -20.21 -20.64
N TYR A 163 -10.50 -19.30 -19.71
CA TYR A 163 -9.73 -18.06 -19.57
C TYR A 163 -8.23 -18.31 -19.32
N LEU A 164 -7.84 -19.35 -18.58
CA LEU A 164 -6.43 -19.67 -18.33
C LEU A 164 -5.68 -20.00 -19.63
N ASN A 165 -6.31 -20.78 -20.51
CA ASN A 165 -5.72 -21.13 -21.82
C ASN A 165 -5.60 -19.90 -22.73
N GLU A 166 -6.58 -19.02 -22.70
CA GLU A 166 -6.51 -17.77 -23.48
C GLU A 166 -5.49 -16.80 -22.90
N THR A 167 -5.41 -16.69 -21.59
CA THR A 167 -4.37 -15.89 -20.91
C THR A 167 -2.97 -16.40 -21.26
N ARG A 168 -2.75 -17.72 -21.19
CA ARG A 168 -1.50 -18.34 -21.61
C ARG A 168 -1.15 -17.98 -23.07
N ARG A 169 -2.11 -18.12 -23.98
CA ARG A 169 -1.92 -17.83 -25.42
C ARG A 169 -1.52 -16.37 -25.66
N ILE A 170 -2.25 -15.43 -25.04
CA ILE A 170 -2.00 -14.00 -25.19
C ILE A 170 -0.64 -13.63 -24.58
N ALA A 171 -0.37 -14.08 -23.35
CA ALA A 171 0.88 -13.80 -22.66
C ALA A 171 2.10 -14.34 -23.45
N ARG A 172 1.99 -15.56 -23.98
CA ARG A 172 3.02 -16.16 -24.81
C ARG A 172 3.28 -15.32 -26.07
N GLU A 173 2.24 -14.90 -26.76
CA GLU A 173 2.37 -14.08 -27.97
C GLU A 173 3.06 -12.73 -27.68
N LEU A 174 2.79 -12.11 -26.53
CA LEU A 174 3.46 -10.88 -26.11
C LEU A 174 4.94 -11.14 -25.74
N LEU A 175 5.22 -12.21 -25.02
CA LEU A 175 6.58 -12.61 -24.64
C LEU A 175 7.43 -12.97 -25.86
N ASP A 176 6.88 -13.70 -26.84
CA ASP A 176 7.54 -14.03 -28.10
C ASP A 176 7.93 -12.77 -28.91
N ARG A 177 7.19 -11.67 -28.73
CA ARG A 177 7.50 -10.36 -29.31
C ARG A 177 8.45 -9.51 -28.46
N GLY A 178 8.98 -10.07 -27.37
CA GLY A 178 9.88 -9.37 -26.45
C GLY A 178 9.18 -8.29 -25.61
N GLN A 179 7.83 -8.35 -25.48
CA GLN A 179 7.09 -7.39 -24.68
C GLN A 179 7.16 -7.74 -23.20
N GLN A 180 7.53 -6.77 -22.36
CA GLN A 180 7.44 -6.91 -20.91
C GLN A 180 5.96 -7.07 -20.51
N THR A 181 5.64 -8.19 -19.88
CA THR A 181 4.25 -8.59 -19.64
C THR A 181 4.02 -8.88 -18.17
N LEU A 182 2.95 -8.29 -17.61
CA LEU A 182 2.49 -8.56 -16.26
C LEU A 182 1.09 -9.18 -16.30
N VAL A 183 0.93 -10.36 -15.70
CA VAL A 183 -0.34 -11.11 -15.68
C VAL A 183 -0.87 -11.17 -14.27
N PHE A 184 -2.06 -10.60 -14.06
CA PHE A 184 -2.79 -10.73 -12.80
C PHE A 184 -3.80 -11.88 -12.87
N ALA A 185 -3.81 -12.73 -11.85
CA ALA A 185 -4.78 -13.80 -11.71
C ALA A 185 -5.63 -13.60 -10.45
N ASN A 186 -6.87 -14.06 -10.49
CA ASN A 186 -7.85 -13.89 -9.41
C ASN A 186 -7.70 -14.88 -8.24
N SER A 187 -6.78 -15.84 -8.33
CA SER A 187 -6.51 -16.80 -7.26
C SER A 187 -5.06 -17.30 -7.28
N ARG A 188 -4.56 -17.74 -6.11
CA ARG A 188 -3.22 -18.34 -5.97
C ARG A 188 -3.06 -19.54 -6.89
N LEU A 189 -4.07 -20.41 -6.98
CA LEU A 189 -4.05 -21.58 -7.86
C LEU A 189 -3.91 -21.17 -9.34
N ALA A 190 -4.67 -20.17 -9.80
CA ALA A 190 -4.57 -19.68 -11.17
C ALA A 190 -3.18 -19.09 -11.46
N THR A 191 -2.58 -18.39 -10.48
CA THR A 191 -1.20 -17.89 -10.61
C THR A 191 -0.20 -19.03 -10.80
N GLU A 192 -0.27 -20.08 -9.97
CA GLU A 192 0.65 -21.23 -10.09
C GLU A 192 0.48 -21.99 -11.40
N VAL A 193 -0.77 -22.21 -11.84
CA VAL A 193 -1.04 -22.89 -13.12
C VAL A 193 -0.49 -22.07 -14.29
N LEU A 194 -0.74 -20.76 -14.32
CA LEU A 194 -0.21 -19.89 -15.38
C LEU A 194 1.32 -19.80 -15.32
N LEU A 195 1.91 -19.73 -14.12
CA LEU A 195 3.35 -19.71 -13.94
C LEU A 195 3.99 -20.98 -14.50
N THR A 196 3.43 -22.17 -14.19
CA THR A 196 3.92 -23.43 -14.74
C THR A 196 3.85 -23.43 -16.25
N TYR A 197 2.72 -23.09 -16.84
CA TYR A 197 2.54 -23.08 -18.29
C TYR A 197 3.45 -22.09 -19.03
N LEU A 198 3.73 -20.93 -18.44
CA LEU A 198 4.56 -19.91 -19.07
C LEU A 198 6.05 -20.16 -18.86
N LYS A 199 6.46 -20.80 -17.75
CA LYS A 199 7.85 -21.18 -17.49
C LYS A 199 8.35 -22.26 -18.42
N ASP A 200 7.48 -23.18 -18.84
CA ASP A 200 7.83 -24.22 -19.81
C ASP A 200 8.25 -23.62 -21.15
N ASP A 201 7.67 -22.49 -21.52
CA ASP A 201 7.93 -21.82 -22.79
C ASP A 201 9.01 -20.72 -22.67
N HIS A 202 9.17 -20.08 -21.48
CA HIS A 202 10.04 -18.89 -21.30
C HIS A 202 10.77 -18.90 -19.93
N SER A 203 12.08 -18.97 -19.92
CA SER A 203 12.92 -19.03 -18.71
C SER A 203 12.90 -17.75 -17.85
N GLY A 204 12.54 -16.60 -18.43
CA GLY A 204 12.49 -15.30 -17.76
C GLY A 204 11.24 -15.06 -16.91
N VAL A 205 10.25 -15.96 -16.96
CA VAL A 205 8.98 -15.77 -16.23
C VAL A 205 9.17 -16.00 -14.73
N ARG A 206 8.64 -15.09 -13.93
CA ARG A 206 8.66 -15.15 -12.46
C ARG A 206 7.23 -15.05 -11.92
N GLY A 207 6.95 -15.79 -10.86
CA GLY A 207 5.70 -15.67 -10.11
C GLY A 207 5.87 -14.78 -8.89
N TYR A 208 4.84 -13.99 -8.58
CA TYR A 208 4.75 -13.23 -7.35
C TYR A 208 3.36 -13.44 -6.73
N ARG A 209 3.34 -13.83 -5.48
CA ARG A 209 2.11 -13.97 -4.68
C ARG A 209 2.40 -13.77 -3.19
N GLY A 210 1.40 -13.43 -2.42
CA GLY A 210 1.51 -13.40 -0.96
C GLY A 210 1.89 -14.77 -0.40
N GLY A 211 2.89 -14.81 0.50
CA GLY A 211 3.38 -16.03 1.15
C GLY A 211 4.67 -16.60 0.54
N TYR A 212 5.41 -15.83 -0.24
CA TYR A 212 6.83 -16.04 -0.55
C TYR A 212 7.66 -15.14 0.32
#